data_966679c3ae1a1e4af9b614d31dad38b7
#
_entry.id   966679c3ae1a1e4af9b614d31dad38b7
#
_cell.length_a   1.000
_cell.length_b   1.000
_cell.length_c   1.000
_cell.angle_alpha   90.00
_cell.angle_beta   90.00
_cell.angle_gamma   90.00
#
_symmetry.space_group_name_H-M   'P 1'
#
loop_
_entity.id
_entity.type
_entity.pdbx_description
1 polymer ?
#
loop_
_entity_poly.entity_id
_entity_poly.type
_entity_poly.pdbx_seq_one_letter_code
_entity_poly.pdbx_strand_id
1 'polypeptide(L)'
;MNPMYLRKIIFLFLLLPLIAFAEIPSWTIIPNESTLTFTATQNGAPVTGKFTRFSGEINFDLAQLDKSNVEIIVNVGSISDPYNELSDTLMSSDWFNTKIFPQAIFQSTGFIKTGDKTFQAKGTLTIRDKTQPIVLNFTQEEYSPTKAKITGSTTIKRTAFGVGQGEWSDTKAVKDDVQVNFTINATKK
;
A
#
# COMPACT_ATOMS: atom_id res chain seq x y z
N MET A 1 -70.58 -46.73 -4.48
CA MET A 1 -69.34 -46.70 -3.67
C MET A 1 -68.22 -46.17 -4.55
N ASN A 2 -67.84 -44.90 -4.46
CA ASN A 2 -66.78 -44.31 -5.23
C ASN A 2 -65.48 -44.24 -4.39
N PRO A 3 -64.33 -44.71 -4.84
CA PRO A 3 -63.11 -44.58 -4.13
C PRO A 3 -62.50 -43.15 -4.39
N MET A 4 -62.29 -42.47 -3.28
CA MET A 4 -61.66 -41.14 -3.19
C MET A 4 -60.15 -41.26 -3.47
N TYR A 5 -59.68 -40.72 -4.61
CA TYR A 5 -58.24 -40.66 -4.93
C TYR A 5 -57.58 -39.53 -4.12
N LEU A 6 -56.79 -39.92 -3.11
CA LEU A 6 -55.95 -39.02 -2.33
C LEU A 6 -54.71 -38.64 -3.13
N ARG A 7 -54.70 -37.42 -3.76
CA ARG A 7 -53.55 -36.88 -4.46
C ARG A 7 -52.48 -36.46 -3.42
N LYS A 8 -51.41 -37.26 -3.30
CA LYS A 8 -50.23 -36.84 -2.54
C LYS A 8 -49.50 -35.73 -3.31
N ILE A 9 -49.57 -34.50 -2.80
CA ILE A 9 -48.78 -33.33 -3.28
C ILE A 9 -47.39 -33.52 -2.67
N ILE A 10 -46.41 -33.90 -3.52
CA ILE A 10 -45.01 -33.93 -3.14
C ILE A 10 -44.48 -32.48 -3.24
N PHE A 11 -44.27 -31.85 -2.10
CA PHE A 11 -43.59 -30.56 -2.03
C PHE A 11 -42.07 -30.84 -2.25
N LEU A 12 -41.62 -30.60 -3.49
CA LEU A 12 -40.20 -30.60 -3.82
C LEU A 12 -39.57 -29.32 -3.24
N PHE A 13 -38.93 -29.44 -2.06
CA PHE A 13 -38.15 -28.36 -1.45
C PHE A 13 -36.90 -28.17 -2.31
N LEU A 14 -36.92 -27.15 -3.17
CA LEU A 14 -35.75 -26.70 -3.93
C LEU A 14 -34.75 -26.06 -2.96
N LEU A 15 -33.77 -26.83 -2.48
CA LEU A 15 -32.63 -26.30 -1.73
C LEU A 15 -31.77 -25.47 -2.70
N LEU A 16 -32.00 -24.15 -2.72
CA LEU A 16 -31.08 -23.21 -3.35
C LEU A 16 -29.80 -23.17 -2.49
N PRO A 17 -28.62 -23.45 -3.06
CA PRO A 17 -27.38 -23.27 -2.34
C PRO A 17 -27.23 -21.80 -1.97
N LEU A 18 -27.13 -21.50 -0.67
CA LEU A 18 -26.68 -20.20 -0.19
C LEU A 18 -25.22 -20.02 -0.64
N ILE A 19 -24.99 -19.25 -1.67
CA ILE A 19 -23.63 -18.82 -2.05
C ILE A 19 -23.20 -17.81 -0.98
N ALA A 20 -22.49 -18.25 0.04
CA ALA A 20 -21.83 -17.37 0.97
C ALA A 20 -20.72 -16.64 0.19
N PHE A 21 -20.89 -15.36 -0.08
CA PHE A 21 -19.80 -14.51 -0.52
C PHE A 21 -18.81 -14.39 0.64
N ALA A 22 -17.64 -14.98 0.48
CA ALA A 22 -16.57 -14.81 1.46
C ALA A 22 -16.19 -13.31 1.49
N GLU A 23 -16.26 -12.72 2.67
CA GLU A 23 -15.84 -11.34 2.91
C GLU A 23 -14.33 -11.22 2.73
N ILE A 24 -13.87 -10.13 2.11
CA ILE A 24 -12.44 -9.89 1.93
C ILE A 24 -11.80 -9.66 3.30
N PRO A 25 -10.77 -10.42 3.68
CA PRO A 25 -10.14 -10.27 4.97
C PRO A 25 -9.48 -8.89 5.12
N SER A 26 -9.71 -8.29 6.28
CA SER A 26 -9.07 -7.03 6.69
C SER A 26 -7.85 -7.33 7.56
N TRP A 27 -6.77 -6.55 7.35
CA TRP A 27 -5.49 -6.74 7.99
C TRP A 27 -5.05 -5.49 8.74
N THR A 28 -4.40 -5.68 9.88
CA THR A 28 -3.81 -4.61 10.70
C THR A 28 -2.30 -4.67 10.58
N ILE A 29 -1.67 -3.57 10.19
CA ILE A 29 -0.21 -3.44 10.14
C ILE A 29 0.36 -3.56 11.57
N ILE A 30 1.47 -4.29 11.70
CA ILE A 30 2.27 -4.37 12.94
C ILE A 30 3.41 -3.36 12.81
N PRO A 31 3.32 -2.15 13.42
CA PRO A 31 4.26 -1.06 13.14
C PRO A 31 5.70 -1.40 13.50
N ASN A 32 5.94 -2.06 14.64
CA ASN A 32 7.29 -2.38 15.11
C ASN A 32 7.99 -3.48 14.29
N GLU A 33 7.24 -4.21 13.45
CA GLU A 33 7.77 -5.25 12.55
C GLU A 33 7.76 -4.80 11.09
N SER A 34 7.27 -3.60 10.82
CA SER A 34 7.13 -3.05 9.47
C SER A 34 8.10 -1.89 9.26
N THR A 35 8.58 -1.74 8.02
CA THR A 35 9.54 -0.69 7.67
C THR A 35 9.13 0.00 6.37
N LEU A 36 9.38 1.30 6.30
CA LEU A 36 9.25 2.11 5.09
C LEU A 36 10.49 3.00 4.98
N THR A 37 11.30 2.77 3.96
CA THR A 37 12.56 3.48 3.73
C THR A 37 12.60 4.10 2.35
N PHE A 38 13.42 5.12 2.19
CA PHE A 38 13.74 5.69 0.89
C PHE A 38 15.25 5.82 0.72
N THR A 39 15.69 5.79 -0.52
CA THR A 39 17.07 6.07 -0.93
C THR A 39 17.04 7.03 -2.11
N ALA A 40 17.60 8.22 -1.90
CA ALA A 40 17.87 9.21 -2.92
C ALA A 40 19.34 9.20 -3.27
N THR A 41 19.74 9.90 -4.34
CA THR A 41 21.15 10.10 -4.68
C THR A 41 21.46 11.58 -4.67
N GLN A 42 22.42 12.00 -3.85
CA GLN A 42 22.90 13.37 -3.77
C GLN A 42 24.41 13.40 -4.08
N ASN A 43 24.80 14.20 -5.09
CA ASN A 43 26.18 14.31 -5.53
C ASN A 43 26.86 12.96 -5.82
N GLY A 44 26.08 12.00 -6.35
CA GLY A 44 26.55 10.65 -6.66
C GLY A 44 26.57 9.68 -5.48
N ALA A 45 26.29 10.13 -4.26
CA ALA A 45 26.25 9.29 -3.07
C ALA A 45 24.78 8.96 -2.66
N PRO A 46 24.52 7.77 -2.11
CA PRO A 46 23.21 7.42 -1.60
C PRO A 46 22.91 8.16 -0.30
N VAL A 47 21.69 8.68 -0.19
CA VAL A 47 21.12 9.29 1.02
C VAL A 47 19.89 8.50 1.39
N THR A 48 19.86 7.91 2.58
CA THR A 48 18.79 7.06 3.05
C THR A 48 18.08 7.65 4.25
N GLY A 49 16.77 7.43 4.32
CA GLY A 49 15.97 7.74 5.49
C GLY A 49 14.81 6.75 5.62
N LYS A 50 14.08 6.87 6.73
CA LYS A 50 12.90 6.05 6.99
C LYS A 50 11.76 6.91 7.52
N PHE A 51 10.54 6.45 7.27
CA PHE A 51 9.34 6.95 7.94
C PHE A 51 8.99 6.02 9.08
N THR A 52 8.84 6.58 10.29
CA THR A 52 8.61 5.78 11.50
C THR A 52 7.13 5.63 11.84
N ARG A 53 6.25 6.44 11.23
CA ARG A 53 4.80 6.41 11.47
C ARG A 53 4.05 6.31 10.15
N PHE A 54 3.43 5.17 9.94
CA PHE A 54 2.49 4.93 8.85
C PHE A 54 1.41 3.94 9.31
N SER A 55 0.26 4.00 8.69
CA SER A 55 -0.90 3.16 8.96
C SER A 55 -1.61 2.84 7.66
N GLY A 56 -2.62 1.99 7.70
CA GLY A 56 -3.42 1.75 6.51
C GLY A 56 -4.62 0.87 6.76
N GLU A 57 -5.52 0.92 5.81
CA GLU A 57 -6.61 -0.03 5.65
C GLU A 57 -6.21 -1.03 4.57
N ILE A 58 -6.12 -2.29 4.95
CA ILE A 58 -5.71 -3.38 4.04
C ILE A 58 -6.84 -4.41 4.03
N ASN A 59 -7.59 -4.45 2.94
CA ASN A 59 -8.56 -5.49 2.63
C ASN A 59 -8.00 -6.29 1.45
N PHE A 60 -7.39 -7.43 1.74
CA PHE A 60 -6.62 -8.17 0.74
C PHE A 60 -6.81 -9.67 0.86
N ASP A 61 -7.13 -10.30 -0.28
CA ASP A 61 -7.24 -11.74 -0.43
C ASP A 61 -6.55 -12.20 -1.73
N LEU A 62 -5.63 -13.14 -1.60
CA LEU A 62 -4.95 -13.73 -2.75
C LEU A 62 -5.89 -14.43 -3.73
N ALA A 63 -7.03 -14.94 -3.25
CA ALA A 63 -8.04 -15.57 -4.08
C ALA A 63 -9.01 -14.58 -4.75
N GLN A 64 -9.01 -13.30 -4.31
CA GLN A 64 -9.94 -12.27 -4.76
C GLN A 64 -9.22 -10.94 -4.97
N LEU A 65 -8.17 -10.94 -5.82
CA LEU A 65 -7.35 -9.75 -6.10
C LEU A 65 -8.17 -8.61 -6.71
N ASP A 66 -9.20 -8.92 -7.46
CA ASP A 66 -10.13 -7.98 -8.08
C ASP A 66 -11.01 -7.21 -7.08
N LYS A 67 -11.20 -7.76 -5.89
CA LYS A 67 -11.96 -7.15 -4.79
C LYS A 67 -11.07 -6.57 -3.69
N SER A 68 -9.77 -6.82 -3.78
CA SER A 68 -8.80 -6.32 -2.80
C SER A 68 -8.58 -4.82 -2.97
N ASN A 69 -8.43 -4.11 -1.85
CA ASN A 69 -8.09 -2.70 -1.83
C ASN A 69 -7.17 -2.38 -0.64
N VAL A 70 -6.29 -1.41 -0.85
CA VAL A 70 -5.32 -0.98 0.15
C VAL A 70 -5.20 0.53 0.11
N GLU A 71 -5.26 1.15 1.29
CA GLU A 71 -4.86 2.54 1.49
C GLU A 71 -3.76 2.58 2.54
N ILE A 72 -2.65 3.27 2.25
CA ILE A 72 -1.55 3.49 3.20
C ILE A 72 -1.38 4.99 3.38
N ILE A 73 -1.37 5.42 4.64
CA ILE A 73 -1.16 6.81 5.04
C ILE A 73 0.18 6.89 5.77
N VAL A 74 1.08 7.71 5.26
CA VAL A 74 2.40 7.95 5.82
C VAL A 74 2.44 9.34 6.44
N ASN A 75 2.78 9.44 7.72
CA ASN A 75 3.09 10.73 8.33
C ASN A 75 4.49 11.17 7.84
N VAL A 76 4.54 12.11 6.92
CA VAL A 76 5.82 12.54 6.33
C VAL A 76 6.71 13.32 7.31
N GLY A 77 6.14 13.88 8.38
CA GLY A 77 6.92 14.46 9.48
C GLY A 77 7.55 13.43 10.42
N SER A 78 7.39 12.12 10.15
CA SER A 78 8.02 11.05 10.92
C SER A 78 9.33 10.57 10.32
N ILE A 79 9.96 11.38 9.47
CA ILE A 79 11.27 11.09 8.89
C ILE A 79 12.29 10.94 10.02
N SER A 80 13.10 9.91 9.93
CA SER A 80 14.22 9.64 10.81
C SER A 80 15.43 9.25 9.96
N ASP A 81 16.53 9.89 10.24
CA ASP A 81 17.82 9.66 9.61
C ASP A 81 18.92 9.69 10.70
N PRO A 82 20.12 9.20 10.40
CA PRO A 82 21.20 9.13 11.41
C PRO A 82 21.71 10.49 11.92
N TYR A 83 21.44 11.58 11.20
CA TYR A 83 22.08 12.89 11.45
C TYR A 83 21.10 14.03 11.75
N ASN A 84 19.79 13.80 11.78
CA ASN A 84 18.69 14.76 11.97
C ASN A 84 18.65 15.96 11.00
N GLU A 85 19.77 16.41 10.47
CA GLU A 85 19.85 17.53 9.51
C GLU A 85 19.07 17.26 8.22
N LEU A 86 19.08 16.01 7.76
CA LEU A 86 18.31 15.58 6.61
C LEU A 86 16.80 15.69 6.89
N SER A 87 16.37 15.26 8.07
CA SER A 87 14.95 15.32 8.48
C SER A 87 14.43 16.75 8.45
N ASP A 88 15.18 17.71 9.02
CA ASP A 88 14.79 19.12 9.06
C ASP A 88 14.69 19.71 7.65
N THR A 89 15.65 19.40 6.80
CA THR A 89 15.63 19.81 5.39
C THR A 89 14.41 19.25 4.67
N LEU A 90 14.17 17.95 4.79
CA LEU A 90 13.06 17.28 4.11
C LEU A 90 11.67 17.75 4.61
N MET A 91 11.57 18.21 5.85
CA MET A 91 10.31 18.76 6.38
C MET A 91 10.03 20.19 5.90
N SER A 92 11.03 20.90 5.36
CA SER A 92 10.91 22.30 4.92
C SER A 92 9.97 22.51 3.73
N SER A 93 9.67 23.77 3.41
CA SER A 93 8.74 24.19 2.36
C SER A 93 9.15 23.71 0.98
N ASP A 94 10.44 23.68 0.67
CA ASP A 94 10.95 23.27 -0.64
C ASP A 94 10.91 21.77 -0.85
N TRP A 95 10.76 21.00 0.24
CA TRP A 95 10.68 19.56 0.22
C TRP A 95 9.24 19.08 0.49
N PHE A 96 9.00 18.37 1.58
CA PHE A 96 7.66 17.82 1.87
C PHE A 96 6.67 18.90 2.36
N ASN A 97 7.17 20.04 2.92
CA ASN A 97 6.33 21.06 3.52
C ASN A 97 5.33 20.50 4.53
N THR A 98 5.85 19.78 5.51
CA THR A 98 5.05 18.96 6.42
C THR A 98 4.06 19.74 7.27
N LYS A 99 4.24 21.08 7.39
CA LYS A 99 3.29 21.97 8.06
C LYS A 99 1.98 22.11 7.30
N ILE A 100 2.02 22.01 5.97
CA ILE A 100 0.84 22.12 5.09
C ILE A 100 0.39 20.75 4.63
N PHE A 101 1.34 19.87 4.33
CA PHE A 101 1.10 18.52 3.80
C PHE A 101 1.67 17.47 4.75
N PRO A 102 1.00 17.17 5.88
CA PRO A 102 1.54 16.27 6.89
C PRO A 102 1.55 14.79 6.48
N GLN A 103 0.88 14.44 5.39
CA GLN A 103 0.68 13.06 4.97
C GLN A 103 1.02 12.84 3.51
N ALA A 104 1.51 11.63 3.20
CA ALA A 104 1.50 11.05 1.87
C ALA A 104 0.55 9.86 1.87
N ILE A 105 -0.18 9.65 0.76
CA ILE A 105 -1.25 8.66 0.70
C ILE A 105 -1.09 7.81 -0.55
N PHE A 106 -1.02 6.49 -0.38
CA PHE A 106 -1.14 5.53 -1.46
C PHE A 106 -2.53 4.89 -1.42
N GLN A 107 -3.19 4.84 -2.58
CA GLN A 107 -4.47 4.16 -2.76
C GLN A 107 -4.36 3.19 -3.94
N SER A 108 -4.62 1.91 -3.68
CA SER A 108 -4.61 0.90 -4.75
C SER A 108 -5.82 1.05 -5.67
N THR A 109 -5.61 0.78 -6.95
CA THR A 109 -6.69 0.66 -7.96
C THR A 109 -6.81 -0.77 -8.50
N GLY A 110 -5.90 -1.66 -8.14
CA GLY A 110 -5.96 -3.06 -8.51
C GLY A 110 -4.66 -3.81 -8.24
N PHE A 111 -4.74 -5.13 -8.26
CA PHE A 111 -3.63 -6.04 -8.02
C PHE A 111 -3.48 -7.02 -9.18
N ILE A 112 -2.23 -7.36 -9.50
CA ILE A 112 -1.88 -8.33 -10.54
C ILE A 112 -0.87 -9.32 -9.94
N LYS A 113 -1.15 -10.61 -10.09
CA LYS A 113 -0.15 -11.66 -9.81
C LYS A 113 0.80 -11.76 -10.99
N THR A 114 2.10 -11.59 -10.74
CA THR A 114 3.15 -11.58 -11.78
C THR A 114 4.02 -12.84 -11.76
N GLY A 115 3.96 -13.62 -10.69
CA GLY A 115 4.68 -14.88 -10.51
C GLY A 115 4.10 -15.68 -9.36
N ASP A 116 4.79 -16.70 -8.89
CA ASP A 116 4.27 -17.58 -7.85
C ASP A 116 3.96 -16.81 -6.55
N LYS A 117 4.92 -16.01 -6.09
CA LYS A 117 4.80 -15.17 -4.88
C LYS A 117 4.96 -13.68 -5.18
N THR A 118 5.00 -13.27 -6.43
CA THR A 118 5.23 -11.88 -6.83
C THR A 118 3.97 -11.24 -7.37
N PHE A 119 3.79 -9.96 -7.03
CA PHE A 119 2.59 -9.20 -7.33
C PHE A 119 2.94 -7.75 -7.67
N GLN A 120 1.99 -7.10 -8.32
CA GLN A 120 1.96 -5.65 -8.49
C GLN A 120 0.68 -5.09 -7.87
N ALA A 121 0.82 -4.02 -7.10
CA ALA A 121 -0.28 -3.14 -6.74
C ALA A 121 -0.20 -1.89 -7.62
N LYS A 122 -1.19 -1.71 -8.49
CA LYS A 122 -1.39 -0.46 -9.22
C LYS A 122 -2.16 0.49 -8.33
N GLY A 123 -1.84 1.78 -8.39
CA GLY A 123 -2.52 2.75 -7.56
C GLY A 123 -2.09 4.17 -7.87
N THR A 124 -2.50 5.06 -6.99
CA THR A 124 -2.09 6.46 -6.99
C THR A 124 -1.35 6.78 -5.72
N LEU A 125 -0.30 7.57 -5.83
CA LEU A 125 0.42 8.15 -4.70
C LEU A 125 0.20 9.66 -4.70
N THR A 126 -0.23 10.18 -3.57
CA THR A 126 -0.33 11.62 -3.33
C THR A 126 0.77 12.03 -2.36
N ILE A 127 1.62 12.96 -2.78
CA ILE A 127 2.60 13.63 -1.93
C ILE A 127 2.40 15.13 -2.13
N ARG A 128 2.33 15.88 -1.03
CA ARG A 128 1.93 17.29 -1.04
C ARG A 128 0.54 17.45 -1.70
N ASP A 129 0.45 18.31 -2.73
CA ASP A 129 -0.73 18.57 -3.54
C ASP A 129 -0.74 17.82 -4.88
N LYS A 130 0.19 16.89 -5.10
CA LYS A 130 0.35 16.17 -6.37
C LYS A 130 0.02 14.70 -6.22
N THR A 131 -0.81 14.20 -7.14
CA THR A 131 -1.17 12.79 -7.24
C THR A 131 -0.65 12.22 -8.56
N GLN A 132 0.07 11.10 -8.48
CA GLN A 132 0.64 10.40 -9.64
C GLN A 132 0.28 8.91 -9.60
N PRO A 133 0.06 8.29 -10.76
CA PRO A 133 -0.06 6.84 -10.83
C PRO A 133 1.29 6.19 -10.52
N ILE A 134 1.27 5.13 -9.70
CA ILE A 134 2.44 4.31 -9.40
C ILE A 134 2.12 2.83 -9.42
N VAL A 135 3.17 2.01 -9.53
CA VAL A 135 3.11 0.56 -9.40
C VAL A 135 4.07 0.15 -8.29
N LEU A 136 3.55 -0.51 -7.27
CA LEU A 136 4.35 -1.15 -6.23
C LEU A 136 4.59 -2.61 -6.64
N ASN A 137 5.85 -3.02 -6.74
CA ASN A 137 6.21 -4.42 -6.92
C ASN A 137 6.46 -5.03 -5.55
N PHE A 138 5.87 -6.18 -5.26
CA PHE A 138 6.07 -6.84 -3.98
C PHE A 138 6.09 -8.37 -4.08
N THR A 139 6.75 -8.96 -3.11
CA THR A 139 6.83 -10.40 -2.89
C THR A 139 6.10 -10.75 -1.61
N GLN A 140 5.28 -11.79 -1.67
CA GLN A 140 4.65 -12.41 -0.51
C GLN A 140 5.66 -13.34 0.16
N GLU A 141 6.14 -12.95 1.34
CA GLU A 141 7.07 -13.76 2.15
C GLU A 141 6.31 -14.75 3.01
N GLU A 142 5.21 -14.29 3.62
CA GLU A 142 4.31 -15.10 4.44
C GLU A 142 2.85 -14.73 4.14
N TYR A 143 1.99 -15.74 4.09
CA TYR A 143 0.54 -15.56 4.05
C TYR A 143 -0.13 -16.77 4.70
N SER A 144 -0.70 -16.56 5.86
CA SER A 144 -1.36 -17.56 6.68
C SER A 144 -2.77 -17.08 7.07
N PRO A 145 -3.59 -17.89 7.70
CA PRO A 145 -4.92 -17.46 8.17
C PRO A 145 -4.90 -16.25 9.12
N THR A 146 -3.77 -15.99 9.79
CA THR A 146 -3.67 -14.95 10.83
C THR A 146 -2.58 -13.92 10.57
N LYS A 147 -1.59 -14.21 9.70
CA LYS A 147 -0.42 -13.36 9.47
C LYS A 147 -0.10 -13.22 7.99
N ALA A 148 0.36 -12.04 7.61
CA ALA A 148 0.91 -11.77 6.29
C ALA A 148 2.19 -10.94 6.42
N LYS A 149 3.18 -11.26 5.57
CA LYS A 149 4.40 -10.48 5.40
C LYS A 149 4.68 -10.29 3.93
N ILE A 150 4.87 -9.06 3.53
CA ILE A 150 5.31 -8.69 2.19
C ILE A 150 6.55 -7.81 2.25
N THR A 151 7.38 -7.92 1.22
CA THR A 151 8.49 -7.00 0.93
C THR A 151 8.32 -6.45 -0.45
N GLY A 152 8.64 -5.18 -0.66
CA GLY A 152 8.45 -4.60 -1.97
C GLY A 152 9.16 -3.27 -2.15
N SER A 153 9.04 -2.76 -3.37
CA SER A 153 9.67 -1.51 -3.75
C SER A 153 8.98 -0.81 -4.91
N THR A 154 9.30 0.47 -5.06
CA THR A 154 9.00 1.28 -6.23
C THR A 154 10.03 2.38 -6.39
N THR A 155 10.15 2.92 -7.60
CA THR A 155 10.93 4.14 -7.86
C THR A 155 9.96 5.25 -8.22
N ILE A 156 10.10 6.39 -7.56
CA ILE A 156 9.30 7.59 -7.84
C ILE A 156 10.19 8.73 -8.35
N LYS A 157 9.61 9.64 -9.13
CA LYS A 157 10.22 10.89 -9.54
C LYS A 157 9.86 11.98 -8.53
N ARG A 158 10.81 12.44 -7.70
CA ARG A 158 10.53 13.44 -6.66
C ARG A 158 9.94 14.73 -7.20
N THR A 159 10.41 15.17 -8.38
CA THR A 159 9.94 16.42 -9.00
C THR A 159 8.50 16.34 -9.49
N ALA A 160 8.01 15.15 -9.86
CA ALA A 160 6.61 14.94 -10.23
C ALA A 160 5.63 15.21 -9.08
N PHE A 161 6.13 15.18 -7.84
CA PHE A 161 5.37 15.50 -6.63
C PHE A 161 5.71 16.89 -6.07
N GLY A 162 6.56 17.65 -6.74
CA GLY A 162 7.02 18.95 -6.25
C GLY A 162 7.90 18.86 -5.00
N VAL A 163 8.59 17.73 -4.81
CA VAL A 163 9.54 17.51 -3.70
C VAL A 163 10.92 17.97 -4.16
N GLY A 164 11.51 18.93 -3.44
CA GLY A 164 12.75 19.61 -3.82
C GLY A 164 12.49 20.69 -4.86
N GLN A 165 11.97 21.84 -4.42
CA GLN A 165 11.70 23.02 -5.21
C GLN A 165 12.84 24.04 -5.09
N GLY A 166 12.71 25.18 -5.79
CA GLY A 166 13.71 26.25 -5.76
C GLY A 166 15.05 25.76 -6.30
N GLU A 167 16.11 25.98 -5.55
CA GLU A 167 17.47 25.52 -5.87
C GLU A 167 17.61 23.99 -5.98
N TRP A 168 16.70 23.25 -5.36
CA TRP A 168 16.66 21.78 -5.39
C TRP A 168 15.93 21.20 -6.60
N SER A 169 15.36 22.06 -7.45
CA SER A 169 14.64 21.62 -8.66
C SER A 169 15.58 21.01 -9.72
N ASP A 170 16.86 21.41 -9.72
CA ASP A 170 17.89 20.80 -10.57
C ASP A 170 18.20 19.38 -10.10
N THR A 171 18.02 18.41 -11.01
CA THR A 171 18.25 17.00 -10.74
C THR A 171 19.72 16.57 -10.90
N LYS A 172 20.65 17.49 -11.11
CA LYS A 172 22.09 17.20 -11.18
C LYS A 172 22.67 16.88 -9.81
N ALA A 173 22.39 17.75 -8.83
CA ALA A 173 22.87 17.57 -7.46
C ALA A 173 22.07 16.48 -6.71
N VAL A 174 20.75 16.56 -6.74
CA VAL A 174 19.87 15.53 -6.16
C VAL A 174 19.08 14.88 -7.28
N LYS A 175 19.31 13.60 -7.53
CA LYS A 175 18.66 12.86 -8.61
C LYS A 175 17.14 12.86 -8.44
N ASP A 176 16.44 12.80 -9.57
CA ASP A 176 14.98 12.77 -9.61
C ASP A 176 14.41 11.45 -9.08
N ASP A 177 15.10 10.35 -9.41
CA ASP A 177 14.71 9.02 -8.97
C ASP A 177 14.98 8.83 -7.48
N VAL A 178 13.94 8.41 -6.76
CA VAL A 178 14.00 8.00 -5.37
C VAL A 178 13.46 6.59 -5.25
N GLN A 179 14.29 5.69 -4.76
CA GLN A 179 13.91 4.31 -4.48
C GLN A 179 13.17 4.27 -3.14
N VAL A 180 11.98 3.68 -3.14
CA VAL A 180 11.20 3.42 -1.92
C VAL A 180 11.14 1.92 -1.70
N ASN A 181 11.48 1.46 -0.50
CA ASN A 181 11.41 0.05 -0.11
C ASN A 181 10.51 -0.09 1.12
N PHE A 182 9.78 -1.18 1.19
CA PHE A 182 8.90 -1.46 2.31
C PHE A 182 8.90 -2.94 2.70
N THR A 183 8.74 -3.18 3.98
CA THR A 183 8.36 -4.46 4.57
C THR A 183 7.10 -4.21 5.38
N ILE A 184 6.04 -4.93 5.10
CA ILE A 184 4.78 -4.85 5.85
C ILE A 184 4.51 -6.20 6.49
N ASN A 185 4.45 -6.21 7.81
CA ASN A 185 3.93 -7.32 8.59
C ASN A 185 2.53 -6.94 9.09
N ALA A 186 1.59 -7.84 8.93
CA ALA A 186 0.20 -7.60 9.31
C ALA A 186 -0.45 -8.83 9.93
N THR A 187 -1.42 -8.59 10.83
CA THR A 187 -2.30 -9.61 11.38
C THR A 187 -3.71 -9.42 10.84
N LYS A 188 -4.40 -10.53 10.63
CA LYS A 188 -5.82 -10.52 10.26
C LYS A 188 -6.65 -9.97 11.41
N LYS A 189 -7.61 -9.10 11.10
CA LYS A 189 -8.61 -8.60 12.07
C LYS A 189 -9.62 -9.67 12.40
#